data_ae9bd573f440e4992ff024fdaa2eea3a
#
_entry.id   ae9bd573f440e4992ff024fdaa2eea3a
#
_cell.length_a   1.000
_cell.length_b   1.000
_cell.length_c   1.000
_cell.angle_alpha   90.00
_cell.angle_beta   90.00
_cell.angle_gamma   90.00
#
_symmetry.space_group_name_H-M   'P 1'
#
loop_
_entity.id
_entity.type
_entity.pdbx_description
1 polymer ?
#
loop_
_entity_poly.entity_id
_entity_poly.type
_entity_poly.pdbx_seq_one_letter_code
_entity_poly.pdbx_strand_id
1 'polypeptide(L)'
;MNINFTHISLFPISLSILPFEEINIHIFENRYKQLISNCLEKNKKFGIVYTKNKKMSKIGTTVEIINIHKKYDDGRYDISIRGCERFKIINSFKEK
;
A
#
# COMPACT_ATOMS: atom_id res chain seq x y z
N MET A 1 -24.38 14.71 8.78
CA MET A 1 -23.34 14.22 7.86
C MET A 1 -22.58 13.10 8.54
N ASN A 2 -22.58 11.95 7.92
CA ASN A 2 -21.87 10.79 8.47
C ASN A 2 -20.43 10.80 7.97
N ILE A 3 -19.49 10.76 8.91
CA ILE A 3 -18.08 10.65 8.59
C ILE A 3 -17.69 9.18 8.75
N ASN A 4 -17.23 8.58 7.66
CA ASN A 4 -16.78 7.20 7.66
C ASN A 4 -15.26 7.16 7.78
N PHE A 5 -14.78 6.44 8.77
CA PHE A 5 -13.35 6.18 8.94
C PHE A 5 -13.07 4.75 8.49
N THR A 6 -12.03 4.59 7.71
CA THR A 6 -11.62 3.28 7.22
C THR A 6 -10.22 2.98 7.73
N HIS A 7 -10.03 1.76 8.22
CA HIS A 7 -8.72 1.25 8.55
C HIS A 7 -8.10 0.64 7.30
N ILE A 8 -6.90 1.08 6.98
CA ILE A 8 -6.19 0.60 5.80
C ILE A 8 -4.73 0.34 6.17
N SER A 9 -4.17 -0.74 5.63
CA SER A 9 -2.76 -1.03 5.80
C SER A 9 -1.93 -0.06 4.98
N LEU A 10 -0.87 0.49 5.58
CA LEU A 10 -0.03 1.50 4.94
C LEU A 10 1.30 0.90 4.48
N PHE A 11 1.73 1.32 3.31
CA PHE A 11 3.04 1.01 2.75
C PHE A 11 3.81 2.32 2.60
N PRO A 12 4.62 2.71 3.61
CA PRO A 12 5.43 3.93 3.51
C PRO A 12 6.66 3.67 2.65
N ILE A 13 6.78 4.39 1.56
CA ILE A 13 7.91 4.25 0.61
C ILE A 13 8.30 5.62 0.07
N SER A 14 9.52 5.71 -0.47
CA SER A 14 10.02 6.95 -1.10
C SER A 14 9.50 7.09 -2.52
N LEU A 15 8.23 6.79 -2.72
CA LEU A 15 7.56 6.80 -4.01
C LEU A 15 6.16 7.35 -3.82
N SER A 16 5.73 8.25 -4.69
CA SER A 16 4.34 8.68 -4.72
C SER A 16 3.67 8.17 -5.98
N ILE A 17 2.38 7.86 -5.86
CA ILE A 17 1.58 7.39 -6.98
C ILE A 17 0.33 8.28 -7.08
N LEU A 18 -0.02 8.63 -8.30
CA LEU A 18 -1.22 9.41 -8.58
C LEU A 18 -2.41 8.48 -8.81
N PRO A 19 -3.66 8.96 -8.59
CA PRO A 19 -4.83 8.19 -9.00
C PRO A 19 -4.74 7.81 -10.48
N PHE A 20 -5.11 6.57 -10.79
CA PHE A 20 -5.09 5.94 -12.12
C PHE A 20 -3.69 5.61 -12.67
N GLU A 21 -2.64 6.01 -11.99
CA GLU A 21 -1.28 5.64 -12.37
C GLU A 21 -1.02 4.16 -12.07
N GLU A 22 -0.30 3.47 -12.95
CA GLU A 22 0.08 2.07 -12.76
C GLU A 22 1.59 1.99 -12.66
N ILE A 23 2.07 1.26 -11.66
CA ILE A 23 3.51 1.02 -11.47
C ILE A 23 3.78 -0.42 -11.10
N ASN A 24 4.99 -0.88 -11.40
CA ASN A 24 5.47 -2.20 -11.01
C ASN A 24 6.35 -2.04 -9.78
N ILE A 25 6.13 -2.89 -8.79
CA ILE A 25 6.94 -2.89 -7.57
C ILE A 25 7.39 -4.31 -7.22
N HIS A 26 8.56 -4.38 -6.59
CA HIS A 26 9.11 -5.62 -6.06
C HIS A 26 9.00 -5.60 -4.54
N ILE A 27 8.30 -6.58 -3.98
CA ILE A 27 8.04 -6.70 -2.55
C ILE A 27 9.00 -7.72 -1.98
N PHE A 28 9.92 -7.30 -1.11
CA PHE A 28 10.94 -8.17 -0.54
C PHE A 28 11.04 -8.12 1.00
N GLU A 29 10.56 -7.06 1.64
CA GLU A 29 10.59 -6.97 3.10
C GLU A 29 9.48 -7.80 3.73
N ASN A 30 9.79 -8.50 4.82
CA ASN A 30 8.84 -9.43 5.44
C ASN A 30 7.52 -8.79 5.82
N ARG A 31 7.54 -7.57 6.39
CA ARG A 31 6.32 -6.85 6.76
C ARG A 31 5.42 -6.57 5.56
N TYR A 32 6.01 -6.30 4.39
CA TYR A 32 5.24 -6.01 3.18
C TYR A 32 4.83 -7.27 2.45
N LYS A 33 5.60 -8.35 2.54
CA LYS A 33 5.17 -9.67 2.06
C LYS A 33 3.85 -10.07 2.74
N GLN A 34 3.77 -9.86 4.06
CA GLN A 34 2.56 -10.17 4.82
C GLN A 34 1.40 -9.27 4.42
N LEU A 35 1.66 -7.98 4.23
CA LEU A 35 0.65 -7.01 3.77
C LEU A 35 0.06 -7.44 2.42
N ILE A 36 0.92 -7.76 1.46
CA ILE A 36 0.47 -8.17 0.13
C ILE A 36 -0.31 -9.49 0.19
N SER A 37 0.19 -10.46 0.93
CA SER A 37 -0.50 -11.75 1.11
C SER A 37 -1.90 -11.55 1.68
N ASN A 38 -2.04 -10.71 2.70
CA ASN A 38 -3.34 -10.40 3.31
C ASN A 38 -4.27 -9.70 2.33
N CYS A 39 -3.74 -8.75 1.55
CA CYS A 39 -4.53 -8.02 0.57
C CYS A 39 -5.04 -8.95 -0.54
N LEU A 40 -4.22 -9.86 -1.01
CA LEU A 40 -4.60 -10.83 -2.03
C LEU A 40 -5.67 -11.78 -1.52
N GLU A 41 -5.49 -12.29 -0.29
CA GLU A 41 -6.44 -13.23 0.31
C GLU A 41 -7.81 -12.60 0.52
N LYS A 42 -7.86 -11.35 0.96
CA LYS A 42 -9.10 -10.65 1.31
C LYS A 42 -9.60 -9.72 0.21
N ASN A 43 -8.94 -9.68 -0.92
CA ASN A 43 -9.25 -8.77 -2.03
C ASN A 43 -9.35 -7.31 -1.56
N LYS A 44 -8.34 -6.87 -0.80
CA LYS A 44 -8.31 -5.53 -0.22
C LYS A 44 -7.33 -4.62 -0.93
N LYS A 45 -7.61 -3.33 -0.87
CA LYS A 45 -6.68 -2.28 -1.24
C LYS A 45 -5.76 -1.97 -0.06
N PHE A 46 -4.61 -1.37 -0.34
CA PHE A 46 -3.73 -0.82 0.70
C PHE A 46 -3.36 0.61 0.33
N GLY A 47 -2.72 1.32 1.25
CA GLY A 47 -2.36 2.71 1.04
C GLY A 47 -0.87 2.88 0.85
N ILE A 48 -0.48 3.63 -0.19
CA ILE A 48 0.89 4.07 -0.36
C ILE A 48 1.01 5.48 0.20
N VAL A 49 2.01 5.69 1.07
CA VAL A 49 2.28 6.96 1.70
C VAL A 49 3.74 7.33 1.43
N TYR A 50 3.95 8.52 0.90
CA TYR A 50 5.29 9.02 0.61
C TYR A 50 6.06 9.26 1.90
N THR A 51 7.28 8.75 1.95
CA THR A 51 8.18 8.91 3.10
C THR A 51 9.51 9.47 2.62
N LYS A 52 9.97 10.54 3.27
CA LYS A 52 11.27 11.13 3.02
C LYS A 52 11.90 11.54 4.35
N ASN A 53 13.16 11.16 4.56
CA ASN A 53 13.91 11.49 5.79
C ASN A 53 13.14 11.08 7.06
N LYS A 54 12.56 9.89 7.06
CA LYS A 54 11.77 9.32 8.16
C LYS A 54 10.50 10.10 8.48
N LYS A 55 10.10 11.04 7.62
CA LYS A 55 8.84 11.77 7.76
C LYS A 55 7.83 11.22 6.75
N MET A 56 6.68 10.83 7.25
CA MET A 56 5.59 10.30 6.47
C MET A 56 4.62 11.41 6.10
N SER A 57 4.22 11.47 4.85
CA SER A 57 3.17 12.38 4.40
C SER A 57 1.86 12.09 5.13
N LYS A 58 1.03 13.11 5.31
CA LYS A 58 -0.32 12.94 5.88
C LYS A 58 -1.34 12.55 4.83
N ILE A 59 -0.95 12.57 3.56
CA ILE A 59 -1.82 12.23 2.45
C ILE A 59 -1.21 11.04 1.73
N GLY A 60 -2.02 10.03 1.44
CA GLY A 60 -1.63 8.86 0.69
C GLY A 60 -2.56 8.59 -0.46
N THR A 61 -2.33 7.50 -1.16
CA THR A 61 -3.15 7.03 -2.26
C THR A 61 -3.47 5.56 -2.03
N THR A 62 -4.75 5.21 -2.06
CA THR A 62 -5.14 3.81 -2.04
C THR A 62 -4.77 3.18 -3.38
N VAL A 63 -4.32 1.95 -3.33
CA VAL A 63 -3.92 1.21 -4.54
C VAL A 63 -4.55 -0.17 -4.53
N GLU A 64 -4.78 -0.69 -5.72
CA GLU A 64 -5.21 -2.07 -5.91
C GLU A 64 -4.12 -2.85 -6.65
N ILE A 65 -4.01 -4.12 -6.35
CA ILE A 65 -3.10 -5.02 -7.06
C ILE A 65 -3.83 -5.46 -8.32
N ILE A 66 -3.29 -5.07 -9.49
CA ILE A 66 -3.92 -5.38 -10.78
C ILE A 66 -3.30 -6.59 -11.46
N ASN A 67 -2.06 -6.94 -11.09
CA ASN A 67 -1.40 -8.09 -11.69
C ASN A 67 -0.31 -8.62 -10.77
N ILE A 68 -0.15 -9.93 -10.74
CA ILE A 68 0.95 -10.60 -10.07
C ILE A 68 1.84 -11.19 -11.15
N HIS A 69 3.01 -10.60 -11.35
CA HIS A 69 3.94 -11.06 -12.37
C HIS A 69 4.71 -12.28 -11.92
N LYS A 70 5.08 -12.30 -10.63
CA LYS A 70 5.81 -13.43 -10.06
C LYS A 70 5.61 -13.48 -8.56
N LYS A 71 5.41 -14.69 -8.05
CA LYS A 71 5.44 -15.00 -6.62
C LYS A 71 6.64 -15.92 -6.40
N TYR A 72 7.54 -15.48 -5.55
CA TYR A 72 8.75 -16.23 -5.22
C TYR A 72 8.49 -17.20 -4.08
N ASP A 73 9.25 -18.29 -4.02
CA ASP A 73 9.09 -19.32 -2.99
C ASP A 73 9.31 -18.77 -1.57
N ASP A 74 10.15 -17.74 -1.45
CA ASP A 74 10.44 -17.09 -0.15
C ASP A 74 9.41 -16.03 0.24
N GLY A 75 8.33 -15.89 -0.53
CA GLY A 75 7.25 -14.93 -0.24
C GLY A 75 7.40 -13.57 -0.87
N ARG A 76 8.47 -13.30 -1.62
CA ARG A 76 8.59 -12.06 -2.39
C ARG A 76 7.56 -12.05 -3.52
N TYR A 77 7.22 -10.85 -3.98
CA TYR A 77 6.30 -10.67 -5.10
C TYR A 77 6.80 -9.61 -6.06
N ASP A 78 6.58 -9.83 -7.34
CA ASP A 78 6.61 -8.78 -8.36
C ASP A 78 5.17 -8.53 -8.80
N ILE A 79 4.67 -7.32 -8.54
CA ILE A 79 3.28 -6.97 -8.79
C ILE A 79 3.18 -5.64 -9.52
N SER A 80 2.05 -5.47 -10.22
CA SER A 80 1.62 -4.16 -10.70
C SER A 80 0.49 -3.66 -9.82
N ILE A 81 0.54 -2.39 -9.50
CA ILE A 81 -0.51 -1.73 -8.71
C ILE A 81 -1.04 -0.53 -9.48
N ARG A 82 -2.29 -0.15 -9.18
CA ARG A 82 -2.93 1.04 -9.75
C ARG A 82 -3.40 1.93 -8.61
N GLY A 83 -3.08 3.24 -8.71
CA GLY A 83 -3.61 4.24 -7.81
C GLY A 83 -5.11 4.39 -7.97
N CYS A 84 -5.83 4.51 -6.86
CA CYS A 84 -7.28 4.64 -6.86
C CYS A 84 -7.68 6.02 -6.34
N GLU A 85 -7.64 6.22 -5.04
CA GLU A 85 -8.13 7.44 -4.40
C GLU A 85 -7.09 8.00 -3.44
N ARG A 86 -7.11 9.32 -3.28
CA ARG A 86 -6.32 9.95 -2.23
C ARG A 86 -7.05 9.84 -0.91
N PHE A 87 -6.29 9.74 0.16
CA PHE A 87 -6.83 9.73 1.51
C PHE A 87 -5.95 10.56 2.43
N LYS A 88 -6.52 10.97 3.55
CA LYS A 88 -5.81 11.68 4.59
C LYS A 88 -5.66 10.78 5.81
N ILE A 89 -4.45 10.73 6.35
CA ILE A 89 -4.19 10.00 7.58
C ILE A 89 -4.63 10.88 8.75
N ILE A 90 -5.60 10.40 9.50
CA ILE A 90 -6.09 11.11 10.69
C ILE A 90 -5.33 10.63 11.91
N ASN A 91 -5.11 9.32 11.99
CA ASN A 91 -4.41 8.70 13.10
C ASN A 91 -3.71 7.44 12.59
N SER A 92 -2.46 7.24 13.00
CA SER A 92 -1.73 6.03 12.67
C SER A 92 -1.34 5.32 13.96
N PHE A 93 -1.59 4.01 13.98
CA PHE A 93 -1.20 3.16 15.09
C PHE A 93 0.13 2.52 14.79
N LYS A 94 1.04 2.59 15.79
CA LYS A 94 2.30 1.87 15.69
C LYS A 94 2.09 0.47 16.23
N GLU A 95 2.40 -0.52 15.43
CA GLU A 95 2.47 -1.90 15.89
C GLU A 95 3.76 -2.07 16.69
N LYS A 96 3.63 -2.72 17.80
CA LYS A 96 4.78 -3.03 18.65
C LYS A 96 5.43 -4.33 18.20
#